data_783fa4414c190be3c97e882568b7a9b2
#
_entry.id   783fa4414c190be3c97e882568b7a9b2
#
_cell.length_a   1.000
_cell.length_b   1.000
_cell.length_c   1.000
_cell.angle_alpha   90.00
_cell.angle_beta   90.00
_cell.angle_gamma   90.00
#
_symmetry.space_group_name_H-M   'P 1'
#
loop_
_entity.id
_entity.type
_entity.pdbx_description
1 polymer ?
#
loop_
_entity_poly.entity_id
_entity_poly.type
_entity_poly.pdbx_seq_one_letter_code
_entity_poly.pdbx_strand_id
1 'polypeptide(L)'
;MIGSADSLSSYAEAMDAGDRRALLDTIVVEGERLDRYIQNLLDMTRLGHDGLKLSRDWIGIDELIGSAARRLQRYKPEALLKLDIPHDLPPIWVHPALVEQALFNVMENAAKFSPPGVAVEVRARVRDGELCIEVIDEGPGIPDAERLRIFDMFYSVERGDRGRQGTGLGLTICQGMIGAHGGHVEALPGRDGHGTLVRMTLPLLQPHPEGPRDDG
;
A
#
# COMPACT_ATOMS: atom_id res chain seq x y z
N MET A 1 23.85 4.19 3.65
CA MET A 1 24.14 4.31 2.20
C MET A 1 25.42 5.08 1.91
N ILE A 2 25.56 6.37 2.25
CA ILE A 2 26.80 7.14 1.95
C ILE A 2 28.03 6.47 2.60
N GLY A 3 28.02 6.18 3.89
CA GLY A 3 29.13 5.51 4.55
C GLY A 3 29.51 4.14 4.01
N SER A 4 28.51 3.34 3.57
CA SER A 4 28.77 2.05 2.93
C SER A 4 29.40 2.19 1.56
N ALA A 5 28.99 3.21 0.79
CA ALA A 5 29.59 3.54 -0.52
C ALA A 5 31.01 4.07 -0.36
N ASP A 6 31.26 4.94 0.63
CA ASP A 6 32.60 5.46 0.94
C ASP A 6 33.54 4.33 1.39
N SER A 7 33.07 3.38 2.22
CA SER A 7 33.86 2.24 2.63
C SER A 7 34.21 1.33 1.44
N LEU A 8 33.26 1.07 0.55
CA LEU A 8 33.50 0.34 -0.67
C LEU A 8 34.51 1.07 -1.59
N SER A 9 34.36 2.37 -1.78
CA SER A 9 35.26 3.16 -2.61
C SER A 9 36.70 3.19 -2.08
N SER A 10 36.86 3.22 -0.74
CA SER A 10 38.17 3.39 -0.10
C SER A 10 38.89 2.07 0.19
N TYR A 11 38.17 0.97 0.41
CA TYR A 11 38.71 -0.26 0.94
C TYR A 11 38.31 -1.52 0.15
N ALA A 12 37.69 -1.42 -1.03
CA ALA A 12 37.17 -2.55 -1.80
C ALA A 12 38.20 -3.65 -2.08
N GLU A 13 39.46 -3.26 -2.32
CA GLU A 13 40.56 -4.19 -2.61
C GLU A 13 41.06 -4.94 -1.35
N ALA A 14 40.89 -4.34 -0.16
CA ALA A 14 41.31 -4.91 1.12
C ALA A 14 40.18 -5.75 1.80
N MET A 15 38.94 -5.65 1.31
CA MET A 15 37.78 -6.36 1.85
C MET A 15 37.68 -7.77 1.27
N ASP A 16 37.21 -8.71 2.09
CA ASP A 16 36.78 -10.00 1.57
C ASP A 16 35.49 -9.89 0.72
N ALA A 17 35.20 -10.95 -0.04
CA ALA A 17 34.04 -10.96 -0.94
C ALA A 17 32.69 -10.91 -0.18
N GLY A 18 32.64 -11.41 1.07
CA GLY A 18 31.46 -11.40 1.93
C GLY A 18 31.16 -9.99 2.43
N ASP A 19 32.15 -9.31 2.99
CA ASP A 19 32.01 -7.94 3.50
C ASP A 19 31.61 -6.97 2.38
N ARG A 20 32.24 -7.10 1.21
CA ARG A 20 31.89 -6.29 0.03
C ARG A 20 30.45 -6.52 -0.41
N ARG A 21 29.97 -7.75 -0.40
CA ARG A 21 28.59 -8.07 -0.75
C ARG A 21 27.59 -7.51 0.27
N ALA A 22 27.89 -7.63 1.57
CA ALA A 22 27.08 -7.06 2.62
C ALA A 22 26.93 -5.52 2.52
N LEU A 23 28.01 -4.83 2.15
CA LEU A 23 27.95 -3.37 1.93
C LEU A 23 27.14 -3.01 0.66
N LEU A 24 27.29 -3.78 -0.42
CA LEU A 24 26.47 -3.60 -1.64
C LEU A 24 24.99 -3.84 -1.35
N ASP A 25 24.64 -4.91 -0.65
CA ASP A 25 23.28 -5.21 -0.26
C ASP A 25 22.70 -4.09 0.63
N THR A 26 23.49 -3.53 1.53
CA THR A 26 23.09 -2.35 2.34
C THR A 26 22.80 -1.14 1.47
N ILE A 27 23.63 -0.87 0.45
CA ILE A 27 23.42 0.26 -0.47
C ILE A 27 22.14 0.08 -1.27
N VAL A 28 21.88 -1.13 -1.78
CA VAL A 28 20.68 -1.45 -2.54
C VAL A 28 19.43 -1.26 -1.67
N VAL A 29 19.40 -1.85 -0.48
CA VAL A 29 18.27 -1.76 0.46
C VAL A 29 17.97 -0.30 0.85
N GLU A 30 19.00 0.48 1.15
CA GLU A 30 18.80 1.90 1.49
C GLU A 30 18.44 2.75 0.25
N GLY A 31 18.89 2.36 -0.95
CA GLY A 31 18.48 2.98 -2.22
C GLY A 31 17.00 2.76 -2.51
N GLU A 32 16.54 1.54 -2.41
CA GLU A 32 15.10 1.19 -2.55
C GLU A 32 14.23 1.88 -1.51
N ARG A 33 14.75 2.04 -0.28
CA ARG A 33 14.07 2.78 0.78
C ARG A 33 13.93 4.26 0.43
N LEU A 34 14.99 4.88 -0.11
CA LEU A 34 14.97 6.27 -0.52
C LEU A 34 14.02 6.50 -1.71
N ASP A 35 14.02 5.59 -2.68
CA ASP A 35 13.09 5.65 -3.81
C ASP A 35 11.63 5.61 -3.33
N ARG A 36 11.30 4.72 -2.39
CA ARG A 36 9.97 4.69 -1.76
C ARG A 36 9.63 5.99 -1.02
N TYR A 37 10.60 6.63 -0.34
CA TYR A 37 10.37 7.94 0.29
C TYR A 37 10.01 9.00 -0.76
N ILE A 38 10.75 9.05 -1.86
CA ILE A 38 10.52 10.01 -2.94
C ILE A 38 9.15 9.78 -3.58
N GLN A 39 8.80 8.53 -3.91
CA GLN A 39 7.49 8.20 -4.47
C GLN A 39 6.36 8.61 -3.52
N ASN A 40 6.48 8.26 -2.26
CA ASN A 40 5.50 8.63 -1.24
C ASN A 40 5.35 10.16 -1.10
N LEU A 41 6.44 10.91 -1.18
CA LEU A 41 6.41 12.37 -1.13
C LEU A 41 5.74 12.97 -2.38
N LEU A 42 6.04 12.42 -3.56
CA LEU A 42 5.41 12.81 -4.81
C LEU A 42 3.90 12.52 -4.79
N ASP A 43 3.51 11.38 -4.26
CA ASP A 43 2.09 11.01 -4.11
C ASP A 43 1.38 11.96 -3.14
N MET A 44 2.02 12.35 -2.02
CA MET A 44 1.48 13.36 -1.09
C MET A 44 1.35 14.74 -1.72
N THR A 45 2.33 15.18 -2.52
CA THR A 45 2.25 16.48 -3.20
C THR A 45 1.13 16.51 -4.25
N ARG A 46 0.86 15.39 -4.90
CA ARG A 46 -0.27 15.25 -5.82
C ARG A 46 -1.63 15.36 -5.11
N LEU A 47 -1.72 14.88 -3.86
CA LEU A 47 -2.95 15.00 -3.04
C LEU A 47 -3.15 16.42 -2.47
N GLY A 48 -2.05 17.16 -2.20
CA GLY A 48 -2.09 18.48 -1.55
C GLY A 48 -2.29 19.69 -2.46
N HIS A 49 -2.30 19.52 -3.78
CA HIS A 49 -2.53 20.63 -4.71
C HIS A 49 -4.01 20.69 -5.10
N ASP A 50 -4.72 21.69 -4.60
CA ASP A 50 -6.13 22.03 -4.90
C ASP A 50 -6.44 22.29 -6.40
N GLY A 51 -5.57 21.93 -7.31
CA GLY A 51 -5.70 22.21 -8.73
C GLY A 51 -5.55 21.00 -9.66
N LEU A 52 -5.19 19.83 -9.18
CA LEU A 52 -5.17 18.65 -10.01
C LEU A 52 -6.61 18.15 -10.21
N LYS A 53 -7.18 18.41 -11.39
CA LYS A 53 -8.34 17.66 -11.89
C LYS A 53 -7.93 16.19 -11.89
N LEU A 54 -8.23 15.45 -10.80
CA LEU A 54 -8.08 14.01 -10.76
C LEU A 54 -8.89 13.44 -11.94
N SER A 55 -8.18 13.02 -12.98
CA SER A 55 -8.83 12.34 -14.11
C SER A 55 -9.38 11.02 -13.58
N ARG A 56 -10.66 11.01 -13.23
CA ARG A 56 -11.36 9.80 -12.80
C ARG A 56 -11.86 9.05 -14.03
N ASP A 57 -12.03 7.76 -13.84
CA ASP A 57 -12.58 6.88 -14.87
C ASP A 57 -13.42 5.79 -14.21
N TRP A 58 -14.32 5.16 -14.98
CA TRP A 58 -15.05 3.98 -14.56
C TRP A 58 -14.17 2.75 -14.73
N ILE A 59 -13.86 2.07 -13.64
CA ILE A 59 -12.97 0.92 -13.65
C ILE A 59 -13.47 -0.18 -12.70
N GLY A 60 -13.24 -1.44 -13.07
CA GLY A 60 -13.49 -2.58 -12.22
C GLY A 60 -12.47 -2.67 -11.08
N ILE A 61 -12.93 -2.93 -9.86
CA ILE A 61 -12.02 -3.07 -8.72
C ILE A 61 -11.13 -4.31 -8.85
N ASP A 62 -11.60 -5.36 -9.49
CA ASP A 62 -10.84 -6.57 -9.80
C ASP A 62 -9.60 -6.27 -10.64
N GLU A 63 -9.71 -5.34 -11.60
CA GLU A 63 -8.60 -4.88 -12.42
C GLU A 63 -7.53 -4.17 -11.57
N LEU A 64 -7.94 -3.26 -10.67
CA LEU A 64 -7.03 -2.52 -9.79
C LEU A 64 -6.36 -3.44 -8.77
N ILE A 65 -7.13 -4.33 -8.13
CA ILE A 65 -6.57 -5.34 -7.20
C ILE A 65 -5.60 -6.27 -7.94
N GLY A 66 -5.97 -6.72 -9.14
CA GLY A 66 -5.10 -7.57 -9.97
C GLY A 66 -3.81 -6.87 -10.38
N SER A 67 -3.85 -5.57 -10.69
CA SER A 67 -2.68 -4.76 -11.00
C SER A 67 -1.75 -4.62 -9.79
N ALA A 68 -2.30 -4.24 -8.63
CA ALA A 68 -1.54 -4.12 -7.38
C ALA A 68 -0.91 -5.47 -6.96
N ALA A 69 -1.66 -6.57 -7.11
CA ALA A 69 -1.16 -7.92 -6.81
C ALA A 69 0.01 -8.32 -7.71
N ARG A 70 -0.09 -8.11 -9.02
CA ARG A 70 1.01 -8.38 -9.96
C ARG A 70 2.24 -7.52 -9.66
N ARG A 71 2.04 -6.28 -9.26
CA ARG A 71 3.11 -5.38 -8.84
C ARG A 71 3.79 -5.91 -7.58
N LEU A 72 3.03 -6.31 -6.56
CA LEU A 72 3.57 -6.86 -5.33
C LEU A 72 4.39 -8.13 -5.60
N GLN A 73 3.90 -9.05 -6.41
CA GLN A 73 4.61 -10.29 -6.75
C GLN A 73 5.92 -10.06 -7.50
N ARG A 74 6.07 -8.94 -8.24
CA ARG A 74 7.36 -8.58 -8.85
C ARG A 74 8.38 -8.12 -7.81
N TYR A 75 7.94 -7.42 -6.77
CA TYR A 75 8.81 -6.94 -5.69
C TYR A 75 9.09 -7.99 -4.62
N LYS A 76 8.11 -8.85 -4.37
CA LYS A 76 8.14 -9.91 -3.36
C LYS A 76 7.57 -11.19 -3.96
N PRO A 77 8.36 -11.93 -4.75
CA PRO A 77 7.91 -13.17 -5.40
C PRO A 77 7.43 -14.24 -4.41
N GLU A 78 7.94 -14.19 -3.17
CA GLU A 78 7.58 -15.09 -2.08
C GLU A 78 6.23 -14.74 -1.41
N ALA A 79 5.67 -13.55 -1.67
CA ALA A 79 4.40 -13.15 -1.09
C ALA A 79 3.24 -13.96 -1.67
N LEU A 80 2.55 -14.68 -0.82
CA LEU A 80 1.36 -15.44 -1.19
C LEU A 80 0.13 -14.55 -1.05
N LEU A 81 -0.69 -14.50 -2.09
CA LEU A 81 -1.93 -13.75 -2.12
C LEU A 81 -3.10 -14.69 -2.39
N LYS A 82 -4.18 -14.51 -1.64
CA LYS A 82 -5.49 -15.14 -1.88
C LYS A 82 -6.50 -14.06 -2.21
N LEU A 83 -6.97 -14.02 -3.44
CA LEU A 83 -7.95 -13.05 -3.91
C LEU A 83 -9.35 -13.67 -3.89
N ASP A 84 -10.27 -13.01 -3.18
CA ASP A 84 -11.68 -13.37 -3.12
C ASP A 84 -12.52 -12.17 -3.58
N ILE A 85 -12.68 -12.06 -4.91
CA ILE A 85 -13.29 -10.92 -5.59
C ILE A 85 -14.40 -11.46 -6.50
N PRO A 86 -15.68 -11.17 -6.21
CA PRO A 86 -16.77 -11.49 -7.11
C PRO A 86 -16.62 -10.80 -8.48
N HIS A 87 -17.02 -11.48 -9.54
CA HIS A 87 -16.93 -10.94 -10.90
C HIS A 87 -18.03 -9.93 -11.26
N ASP A 88 -19.07 -9.84 -10.43
CA ASP A 88 -20.26 -9.01 -10.64
C ASP A 88 -20.24 -7.70 -9.82
N LEU A 89 -19.08 -7.30 -9.33
CA LEU A 89 -18.94 -6.03 -8.63
C LEU A 89 -19.13 -4.85 -9.60
N PRO A 90 -19.88 -3.81 -9.18
CA PRO A 90 -20.07 -2.64 -10.03
C PRO A 90 -18.75 -1.89 -10.22
N PRO A 91 -18.56 -1.24 -11.39
CA PRO A 91 -17.41 -0.36 -11.58
C PRO A 91 -17.48 0.85 -10.63
N ILE A 92 -16.33 1.43 -10.32
CA ILE A 92 -16.19 2.59 -9.44
C ILE A 92 -15.65 3.79 -10.23
N TRP A 93 -16.06 4.99 -9.82
CA TRP A 93 -15.62 6.27 -10.42
C TRP A 93 -14.45 6.85 -9.65
N VAL A 94 -13.23 6.50 -10.03
CA VAL A 94 -12.01 6.82 -9.29
C VAL A 94 -10.87 7.21 -10.23
N HIS A 95 -9.80 7.77 -9.65
CA HIS A 95 -8.51 7.89 -10.33
C HIS A 95 -7.76 6.55 -10.17
N PRO A 96 -7.59 5.77 -11.26
CA PRO A 96 -7.12 4.38 -11.17
C PRO A 96 -5.77 4.24 -10.49
N ALA A 97 -4.80 5.10 -10.86
CA ALA A 97 -3.45 5.01 -10.32
C ALA A 97 -3.37 5.30 -8.81
N LEU A 98 -4.22 6.19 -8.27
CA LEU A 98 -4.23 6.47 -6.83
C LEU A 98 -4.84 5.31 -6.04
N VAL A 99 -5.93 4.72 -6.52
CA VAL A 99 -6.54 3.57 -5.85
C VAL A 99 -5.65 2.34 -5.96
N GLU A 100 -5.02 2.09 -7.12
CA GLU A 100 -4.02 1.01 -7.26
C GLU A 100 -2.85 1.19 -6.30
N GLN A 101 -2.33 2.41 -6.15
CA GLN A 101 -1.25 2.71 -5.22
C GLN A 101 -1.66 2.49 -3.76
N ALA A 102 -2.88 2.90 -3.37
CA ALA A 102 -3.41 2.65 -2.03
C ALA A 102 -3.51 1.14 -1.75
N LEU A 103 -4.04 0.37 -2.70
CA LEU A 103 -4.11 -1.09 -2.63
C LEU A 103 -2.72 -1.71 -2.48
N PHE A 104 -1.77 -1.30 -3.31
CA PHE A 104 -0.39 -1.77 -3.25
C PHE A 104 0.23 -1.51 -1.87
N ASN A 105 0.09 -0.31 -1.32
CA ASN A 105 0.65 0.05 -0.01
C ASN A 105 0.10 -0.83 1.12
N VAL A 106 -1.20 -1.11 1.11
CA VAL A 106 -1.83 -1.97 2.13
C VAL A 106 -1.41 -3.42 1.94
N MET A 107 -1.40 -3.93 0.71
CA MET A 107 -0.99 -5.31 0.41
C MET A 107 0.50 -5.53 0.71
N GLU A 108 1.37 -4.55 0.44
CA GLU A 108 2.80 -4.61 0.76
C GLU A 108 3.01 -4.67 2.28
N ASN A 109 2.27 -3.85 3.05
CA ASN A 109 2.31 -3.90 4.51
C ASN A 109 1.85 -5.25 5.03
N ALA A 110 0.73 -5.77 4.56
CA ALA A 110 0.22 -7.08 4.93
C ALA A 110 1.24 -8.19 4.65
N ALA A 111 1.83 -8.22 3.44
CA ALA A 111 2.86 -9.20 3.06
C ALA A 111 4.17 -9.05 3.84
N LYS A 112 4.46 -7.85 4.36
CA LYS A 112 5.64 -7.60 5.18
C LYS A 112 5.50 -8.15 6.59
N PHE A 113 4.31 -8.08 7.16
CA PHE A 113 4.05 -8.47 8.55
C PHE A 113 3.49 -9.89 8.67
N SER A 114 3.00 -10.49 7.60
CA SER A 114 2.59 -11.91 7.56
C SER A 114 3.79 -12.82 7.84
N PRO A 115 3.57 -13.93 8.54
CA PRO A 115 4.57 -14.99 8.66
C PRO A 115 4.94 -15.57 7.29
N PRO A 116 6.19 -16.05 7.10
CA PRO A 116 6.59 -16.71 5.88
C PRO A 116 5.68 -17.90 5.53
N GLY A 117 5.27 -17.99 4.28
CA GLY A 117 4.40 -19.09 3.80
C GLY A 117 2.91 -18.91 4.08
N VAL A 118 2.51 -17.83 4.74
CA VAL A 118 1.10 -17.51 5.01
C VAL A 118 0.59 -16.50 3.98
N ALA A 119 -0.58 -16.79 3.40
CA ALA A 119 -1.15 -15.94 2.37
C ALA A 119 -1.86 -14.72 2.97
N VAL A 120 -1.63 -13.54 2.40
CA VAL A 120 -2.45 -12.36 2.61
C VAL A 120 -3.76 -12.52 1.84
N GLU A 121 -4.88 -12.40 2.51
CA GLU A 121 -6.19 -12.49 1.89
C GLU A 121 -6.71 -11.10 1.51
N VAL A 122 -7.17 -10.96 0.26
CA VAL A 122 -7.78 -9.73 -0.26
C VAL A 122 -9.21 -10.04 -0.68
N ARG A 123 -10.17 -9.32 -0.12
CA ARG A 123 -11.60 -9.47 -0.41
C ARG A 123 -12.18 -8.16 -0.91
N ALA A 124 -13.16 -8.24 -1.81
CA ALA A 124 -13.98 -7.10 -2.18
C ALA A 124 -15.45 -7.47 -2.13
N ARG A 125 -16.28 -6.61 -1.55
CA ARG A 125 -17.73 -6.80 -1.40
C ARG A 125 -18.44 -5.44 -1.43
N VAL A 126 -19.69 -5.44 -1.91
CA VAL A 126 -20.58 -4.28 -1.72
C VAL A 126 -21.32 -4.47 -0.39
N ARG A 127 -21.29 -3.44 0.44
CA ARG A 127 -22.02 -3.35 1.72
C ARG A 127 -22.56 -1.93 1.88
N ASP A 128 -23.82 -1.82 2.22
CA ASP A 128 -24.50 -0.53 2.54
C ASP A 128 -24.32 0.57 1.47
N GLY A 129 -24.23 0.18 0.19
CA GLY A 129 -24.03 1.11 -0.92
C GLY A 129 -22.58 1.55 -1.13
N GLU A 130 -21.63 0.95 -0.46
CA GLU A 130 -20.20 1.20 -0.61
C GLU A 130 -19.45 -0.06 -1.07
N LEU A 131 -18.38 0.13 -1.80
CA LEU A 131 -17.43 -0.92 -2.07
C LEU A 131 -16.45 -1.05 -0.90
N CYS A 132 -16.48 -2.18 -0.21
CA CYS A 132 -15.56 -2.53 0.86
C CYS A 132 -14.46 -3.45 0.33
N ILE A 133 -13.20 -3.05 0.49
CA ILE A 133 -12.02 -3.84 0.17
C ILE A 133 -11.29 -4.15 1.47
N GLU A 134 -11.06 -5.41 1.75
CA GLU A 134 -10.44 -5.89 2.97
C GLU A 134 -9.14 -6.61 2.62
N VAL A 135 -8.04 -6.19 3.25
CA VAL A 135 -6.74 -6.87 3.19
C VAL A 135 -6.45 -7.41 4.58
N ILE A 136 -6.27 -8.72 4.67
CA ILE A 136 -6.16 -9.45 5.93
C ILE A 136 -4.82 -10.15 5.98
N ASP A 137 -4.04 -9.86 7.02
CA ASP A 137 -2.78 -10.54 7.34
C ASP A 137 -2.90 -11.40 8.61
N GLU A 138 -2.00 -12.35 8.77
CA GLU A 138 -1.85 -13.15 9.99
C GLU A 138 -0.60 -12.74 10.78
N GLY A 139 -0.24 -11.46 10.71
CA GLY A 139 0.86 -10.88 11.44
C GLY A 139 0.58 -10.75 12.94
N PRO A 140 1.44 -10.01 13.64
CA PRO A 140 1.29 -9.83 15.10
C PRO A 140 0.09 -8.97 15.51
N GLY A 141 -0.69 -8.46 14.57
CA GLY A 141 -1.81 -7.54 14.79
C GLY A 141 -1.38 -6.14 15.23
N ILE A 142 -2.31 -5.25 15.51
CA ILE A 142 -2.07 -3.89 15.97
C ILE A 142 -2.85 -3.68 17.29
N PRO A 143 -2.19 -3.24 18.38
CA PRO A 143 -2.88 -2.92 19.62
C PRO A 143 -3.98 -1.87 19.42
N ASP A 144 -5.08 -1.99 20.14
CA ASP A 144 -6.24 -1.11 20.00
C ASP A 144 -5.88 0.38 20.13
N ALA A 145 -5.01 0.70 21.10
CA ALA A 145 -4.53 2.06 21.35
C ALA A 145 -3.70 2.66 20.19
N GLU A 146 -3.19 1.80 19.29
CA GLU A 146 -2.32 2.21 18.19
C GLU A 146 -3.04 2.23 16.83
N ARG A 147 -4.23 1.60 16.72
CA ARG A 147 -4.93 1.46 15.43
C ARG A 147 -5.26 2.76 14.74
N LEU A 148 -5.54 3.82 15.48
CA LEU A 148 -5.74 5.14 14.89
C LEU A 148 -4.40 5.79 14.50
N ARG A 149 -3.37 5.56 15.31
CA ARG A 149 -2.06 6.20 15.14
C ARG A 149 -1.23 5.65 14.00
N ILE A 150 -1.50 4.44 13.52
CA ILE A 150 -0.78 3.87 12.37
C ILE A 150 -1.00 4.64 11.06
N PHE A 151 -2.01 5.53 11.03
CA PHE A 151 -2.27 6.45 9.94
C PHE A 151 -1.58 7.81 10.10
N ASP A 152 -0.97 8.09 11.27
CA ASP A 152 -0.18 9.29 11.49
C ASP A 152 1.12 9.23 10.69
N MET A 153 1.57 10.39 10.19
CA MET A 153 2.83 10.49 9.45
C MET A 153 4.00 10.01 10.31
N PHE A 154 4.87 9.20 9.70
CA PHE A 154 6.10 8.68 10.32
C PHE A 154 5.87 7.79 11.55
N TYR A 155 4.61 7.43 11.82
CA TYR A 155 4.32 6.50 12.90
C TYR A 155 4.63 5.06 12.49
N SER A 156 5.30 4.34 13.36
CA SER A 156 5.58 2.93 13.22
C SER A 156 5.48 2.28 14.59
N VAL A 157 4.77 1.16 14.68
CA VAL A 157 4.68 0.38 15.92
C VAL A 157 6.07 -0.16 16.26
N GLU A 158 6.66 0.31 17.36
CA GLU A 158 7.97 -0.20 17.83
C GLU A 158 7.80 -1.61 18.39
N ARG A 159 8.35 -2.61 17.72
CA ARG A 159 8.42 -3.99 18.21
C ARG A 159 9.83 -4.52 18.08
N GLY A 160 10.58 -4.46 19.19
CA GLY A 160 11.83 -5.19 19.40
C GLY A 160 12.94 -4.95 18.36
N ASP A 161 13.97 -5.80 18.39
CA ASP A 161 15.24 -5.75 17.65
C ASP A 161 15.14 -5.80 16.10
N ARG A 162 13.95 -5.89 15.51
CA ARG A 162 13.76 -5.86 14.05
C ARG A 162 13.67 -4.46 13.50
N GLY A 163 14.43 -3.52 14.01
CA GLY A 163 14.64 -2.16 13.50
C GLY A 163 13.42 -1.54 12.78
N ARG A 164 13.26 -0.23 12.82
CA ARG A 164 12.21 0.55 12.11
C ARG A 164 12.12 0.15 10.64
N GLN A 165 11.41 -0.94 10.34
CA GLN A 165 11.22 -1.43 8.98
C GLN A 165 10.04 -0.70 8.33
N GLY A 166 10.24 0.52 7.85
CA GLY A 166 9.24 1.22 7.07
C GLY A 166 9.34 2.73 7.25
N THR A 167 8.72 3.44 6.32
CA THR A 167 8.73 4.91 6.29
C THR A 167 7.71 5.51 7.27
N GLY A 168 6.72 4.72 7.70
CA GLY A 168 5.55 5.24 8.41
C GLY A 168 4.65 6.14 7.56
N LEU A 169 4.81 6.13 6.23
CA LEU A 169 4.05 6.99 5.32
C LEU A 169 3.01 6.22 4.50
N GLY A 170 3.19 4.91 4.30
CA GLY A 170 2.36 4.13 3.37
C GLY A 170 0.87 4.14 3.70
N LEU A 171 0.51 3.97 4.98
CA LEU A 171 -0.90 3.99 5.41
C LEU A 171 -1.48 5.40 5.44
N THR A 172 -0.70 6.42 5.82
CA THR A 172 -1.10 7.83 5.76
C THR A 172 -1.45 8.23 4.32
N ILE A 173 -0.61 7.83 3.36
CA ILE A 173 -0.83 8.07 1.93
C ILE A 173 -2.07 7.33 1.44
N CYS A 174 -2.23 6.06 1.85
CA CYS A 174 -3.43 5.29 1.54
C CYS A 174 -4.70 6.01 2.02
N GLN A 175 -4.71 6.52 3.26
CA GLN A 175 -5.83 7.28 3.81
C GLN A 175 -6.13 8.54 2.99
N GLY A 176 -5.10 9.28 2.59
CA GLY A 176 -5.26 10.47 1.73
C GLY A 176 -5.81 10.13 0.35
N MET A 177 -5.29 9.06 -0.29
CA MET A 177 -5.73 8.63 -1.62
C MET A 177 -7.19 8.17 -1.62
N ILE A 178 -7.57 7.34 -0.66
CA ILE A 178 -8.95 6.85 -0.53
C ILE A 178 -9.89 8.00 -0.12
N GLY A 179 -9.46 8.87 0.81
CA GLY A 179 -10.21 10.06 1.23
C GLY A 179 -10.48 11.04 0.08
N ALA A 180 -9.55 11.22 -0.87
CA ALA A 180 -9.75 12.04 -2.08
C ALA A 180 -10.89 11.52 -2.99
N HIS A 181 -11.32 10.28 -2.79
CA HIS A 181 -12.45 9.65 -3.48
C HIS A 181 -13.73 9.63 -2.63
N GLY A 182 -13.72 10.29 -1.46
CA GLY A 182 -14.85 10.27 -0.52
C GLY A 182 -14.94 8.98 0.30
N GLY A 183 -13.93 8.13 0.21
CA GLY A 183 -13.83 6.89 0.98
C GLY A 183 -13.08 7.06 2.30
N HIS A 184 -12.93 5.97 3.04
CA HIS A 184 -12.13 5.96 4.27
C HIS A 184 -11.34 4.65 4.42
N VAL A 185 -10.35 4.67 5.32
CA VAL A 185 -9.50 3.53 5.65
C VAL A 185 -9.49 3.32 7.15
N GLU A 186 -9.66 2.08 7.58
CA GLU A 186 -9.60 1.71 8.99
C GLU A 186 -8.79 0.42 9.20
N ALA A 187 -8.21 0.30 10.39
CA ALA A 187 -7.54 -0.92 10.80
C ALA A 187 -8.34 -1.61 11.91
N LEU A 188 -8.60 -2.88 11.72
CA LEU A 188 -9.41 -3.73 12.58
C LEU A 188 -8.58 -4.93 13.05
N PRO A 189 -9.00 -5.64 14.12
CA PRO A 189 -8.44 -6.92 14.45
C PRO A 189 -8.57 -7.89 13.28
N GLY A 190 -7.53 -8.67 13.02
CA GLY A 190 -7.61 -9.77 12.08
C GLY A 190 -8.53 -10.89 12.56
N ARG A 191 -8.46 -12.03 11.87
CA ARG A 191 -9.33 -13.18 12.16
C ARG A 191 -9.04 -13.71 13.57
N ASP A 192 -10.08 -13.92 14.37
CA ASP A 192 -9.99 -14.41 15.75
C ASP A 192 -9.05 -13.61 16.66
N GLY A 193 -8.88 -12.32 16.38
CA GLY A 193 -7.99 -11.43 17.11
C GLY A 193 -6.51 -11.56 16.75
N HIS A 194 -6.17 -12.37 15.75
CA HIS A 194 -4.81 -12.51 15.22
C HIS A 194 -4.66 -11.73 13.92
N GLY A 195 -3.47 -11.14 13.71
CA GLY A 195 -3.19 -10.36 12.52
C GLY A 195 -3.94 -9.03 12.47
N THR A 196 -3.95 -8.43 11.29
CA THR A 196 -4.60 -7.15 11.02
C THR A 196 -5.55 -7.29 9.83
N LEU A 197 -6.70 -6.62 9.91
CA LEU A 197 -7.57 -6.36 8.78
C LEU A 197 -7.53 -4.86 8.49
N VAL A 198 -7.06 -4.48 7.31
CA VAL A 198 -7.19 -3.12 6.81
C VAL A 198 -8.36 -3.08 5.84
N ARG A 199 -9.36 -2.26 6.16
CA ARG A 199 -10.54 -2.02 5.32
C ARG A 199 -10.46 -0.68 4.66
N MET A 200 -10.66 -0.67 3.35
CA MET A 200 -10.86 0.52 2.53
C MET A 200 -12.30 0.52 2.05
N THR A 201 -13.00 1.63 2.18
CA THR A 201 -14.34 1.81 1.62
C THR A 201 -14.34 2.92 0.58
N LEU A 202 -15.07 2.71 -0.50
CA LEU A 202 -15.27 3.68 -1.56
C LEU A 202 -16.77 3.81 -1.87
N PRO A 203 -17.31 5.03 -1.99
CA PRO A 203 -18.71 5.22 -2.34
C PRO A 203 -18.98 4.70 -3.74
N LEU A 204 -20.07 3.95 -3.90
CA LEU A 204 -20.60 3.56 -5.19
C LEU A 204 -21.46 4.72 -5.73
N LEU A 205 -20.84 5.56 -6.56
CA LEU A 205 -21.58 6.58 -7.29
C LEU A 205 -22.39 5.86 -8.38
N GLN A 206 -23.69 6.16 -8.46
CA GLN A 206 -24.45 5.73 -9.61
C GLN A 206 -23.94 6.51 -10.83
N PRO A 207 -23.72 5.87 -12.00
CA PRO A 207 -23.43 6.58 -13.23
C PRO A 207 -24.58 7.55 -13.46
N HIS A 208 -24.28 8.86 -13.41
CA HIS A 208 -25.25 9.84 -13.89
C HIS A 208 -25.32 9.61 -15.40
N PRO A 209 -26.49 9.31 -15.99
CA PRO A 209 -26.61 9.37 -17.43
C PRO A 209 -26.42 10.85 -17.80
N GLU A 210 -25.19 11.21 -18.21
CA GLU A 210 -25.00 12.45 -18.94
C GLU A 210 -25.77 12.27 -20.24
N GLY A 211 -26.93 12.91 -20.30
CA GLY A 211 -27.64 13.09 -21.57
C GLY A 211 -26.70 13.78 -22.57
N PRO A 212 -26.88 13.56 -23.88
CA PRO A 212 -26.03 14.18 -24.90
C PRO A 212 -25.96 15.67 -24.62
N ARG A 213 -24.75 16.22 -24.48
CA ARG A 213 -24.55 17.67 -24.53
C ARG A 213 -24.94 18.11 -25.91
N ASP A 214 -26.06 18.80 -25.98
CA ASP A 214 -26.47 19.57 -27.17
C ASP A 214 -25.44 20.71 -27.30
N ASP A 215 -24.40 20.47 -28.07
CA ASP A 215 -23.50 21.51 -28.56
C ASP A 215 -24.20 22.20 -29.71
N GLY A 216 -25.02 23.24 -29.38
CA GLY A 216 -25.55 24.20 -30.30
C GLY A 216 -24.56 25.30 -30.64
#